data_73f58dbfad6a623278fad95ec27301f6
#
_entry.id   73f58dbfad6a623278fad95ec27301f6
#
_cell.length_a   1.000
_cell.length_b   1.000
_cell.length_c   1.000
_cell.angle_alpha   90.00
_cell.angle_beta   90.00
_cell.angle_gamma   90.00
#
_symmetry.space_group_name_H-M   'P 1'
#
loop_
_entity.id
_entity.type
_entity.pdbx_description
1 polymer ?
#
loop_
_entity_poly.entity_id
_entity_poly.type
_entity_poly.pdbx_seq_one_letter_code
_entity_poly.pdbx_strand_id
1 'polypeptide(L)'
;MDRRTFLKTATLGAMAAGITREAAAAAEKYFPVKADQSLFATINRAKDPAKLSPLEQKHVPVIKAPATVKAGEPFTVEVAVGEVVHPMGPTHWIEFIELNVGNEPAGRVEMQPRGFLNPKVTFTVVIPKDAAPAGKITLVAHQRCNLHGYWEGSVDVTVTG
;
A
#
# COMPACT_ATOMS: atom_id res chain seq x y z
N MET A 1 28.25 -41.51 -22.28
CA MET A 1 27.79 -40.18 -21.85
C MET A 1 26.96 -40.37 -20.59
N ASP A 2 27.39 -39.86 -19.47
CA ASP A 2 26.71 -40.08 -18.20
C ASP A 2 25.40 -39.26 -18.14
N ARG A 3 24.33 -39.87 -17.57
CA ARG A 3 22.99 -39.24 -17.43
C ARG A 3 23.04 -37.88 -16.74
N ARG A 4 24.00 -37.70 -15.79
CA ARG A 4 24.21 -36.41 -15.10
C ARG A 4 24.76 -35.32 -16.01
N THR A 5 25.64 -35.68 -16.96
CA THR A 5 26.22 -34.75 -17.92
C THR A 5 25.19 -34.35 -18.97
N PHE A 6 24.33 -35.29 -19.40
CA PHE A 6 23.20 -34.98 -20.32
C PHE A 6 22.21 -34.01 -19.70
N LEU A 7 21.81 -34.22 -18.44
CA LEU A 7 20.88 -33.32 -17.72
C LEU A 7 21.48 -31.92 -17.50
N LYS A 8 22.76 -31.82 -17.19
CA LYS A 8 23.44 -30.50 -17.02
C LYS A 8 23.53 -29.76 -18.35
N THR A 9 23.81 -30.43 -19.43
CA THR A 9 23.92 -29.80 -20.76
C THR A 9 22.55 -29.40 -21.30
N ALA A 10 21.51 -30.22 -21.06
CA ALA A 10 20.14 -29.92 -21.46
C ALA A 10 19.56 -28.72 -20.66
N THR A 11 19.89 -28.62 -19.36
CA THR A 11 19.40 -27.50 -18.51
C THR A 11 20.09 -26.19 -18.88
N LEU A 12 21.38 -26.19 -19.16
CA LEU A 12 22.11 -25.00 -19.60
C LEU A 12 21.69 -24.55 -21.02
N GLY A 13 21.44 -25.47 -21.92
CA GLY A 13 20.96 -25.17 -23.28
C GLY A 13 19.53 -24.60 -23.26
N ALA A 14 18.65 -25.15 -22.41
CA ALA A 14 17.27 -24.66 -22.28
C ALA A 14 17.18 -23.28 -21.62
N MET A 15 18.08 -22.96 -20.66
CA MET A 15 18.09 -21.63 -20.04
C MET A 15 18.66 -20.53 -20.95
N ALA A 16 19.60 -20.87 -21.84
CA ALA A 16 20.15 -19.90 -22.80
C ALA A 16 19.25 -19.65 -24.03
N ALA A 17 18.42 -20.65 -24.41
CA ALA A 17 17.47 -20.52 -25.54
C ALA A 17 16.08 -20.02 -25.10
N GLY A 18 15.78 -20.00 -23.82
CA GLY A 18 14.42 -19.77 -23.27
C GLY A 18 14.04 -18.33 -22.99
N ILE A 19 14.95 -17.35 -23.13
CA ILE A 19 14.57 -15.94 -23.19
C ILE A 19 14.45 -15.56 -24.66
N THR A 20 13.45 -16.12 -25.31
CA THR A 20 13.13 -15.74 -26.68
C THR A 20 12.62 -14.30 -26.68
N ARG A 21 12.86 -13.60 -27.76
CA ARG A 21 12.33 -12.25 -28.03
C ARG A 21 10.80 -12.17 -27.79
N GLU A 22 10.12 -13.29 -27.89
CA GLU A 22 8.67 -13.45 -27.63
C GLU A 22 8.32 -13.39 -26.14
N ALA A 23 9.15 -13.94 -25.23
CA ALA A 23 8.92 -13.84 -23.80
C ALA A 23 9.14 -12.40 -23.30
N ALA A 24 10.13 -11.68 -23.86
CA ALA A 24 10.34 -10.26 -23.57
C ALA A 24 9.19 -9.39 -24.13
N ALA A 25 8.72 -9.67 -25.36
CA ALA A 25 7.58 -8.98 -25.95
C ALA A 25 6.26 -9.29 -25.22
N ALA A 26 6.09 -10.50 -24.70
CA ALA A 26 4.96 -10.87 -23.86
C ALA A 26 4.99 -10.15 -22.52
N ALA A 27 6.16 -10.01 -21.88
CA ALA A 27 6.33 -9.24 -20.65
C ALA A 27 5.98 -7.76 -20.85
N GLU A 28 6.41 -7.13 -21.94
CA GLU A 28 6.02 -5.76 -22.27
C GLU A 28 4.52 -5.60 -22.53
N LYS A 29 3.86 -6.61 -23.09
CA LYS A 29 2.42 -6.60 -23.31
C LYS A 29 1.60 -6.72 -22.01
N TYR A 30 2.09 -7.48 -21.04
CA TYR A 30 1.41 -7.68 -19.76
C TYR A 30 1.78 -6.62 -18.71
N PHE A 31 2.97 -6.03 -18.82
CA PHE A 31 3.48 -5.02 -17.89
C PHE A 31 3.94 -3.76 -18.63
N PRO A 32 3.03 -3.06 -19.34
CA PRO A 32 3.38 -1.92 -20.18
C PRO A 32 3.85 -0.69 -19.41
N VAL A 33 3.62 -0.67 -18.09
CA VAL A 33 3.98 0.45 -17.21
C VAL A 33 5.12 0.03 -16.30
N LYS A 34 6.24 0.78 -16.34
CA LYS A 34 7.39 0.55 -15.45
C LYS A 34 7.11 1.14 -14.09
N ALA A 35 7.48 0.39 -13.04
CA ALA A 35 7.49 0.90 -11.68
C ALA A 35 8.53 2.02 -11.54
N ASP A 36 8.19 3.09 -10.81
CA ASP A 36 9.14 4.12 -10.42
C ASP A 36 9.95 3.65 -9.22
N GLN A 37 11.16 3.14 -9.49
CA GLN A 37 12.03 2.56 -8.47
C GLN A 37 12.44 3.55 -7.37
N SER A 38 12.47 4.85 -7.66
CA SER A 38 12.82 5.87 -6.67
C SER A 38 11.82 5.95 -5.52
N LEU A 39 10.54 5.64 -5.80
CA LEU A 39 9.46 5.67 -4.82
C LEU A 39 9.41 4.42 -3.91
N PHE A 40 10.23 3.39 -4.21
CA PHE A 40 10.31 2.18 -3.39
C PHE A 40 11.43 2.21 -2.34
N ALA A 41 12.31 3.22 -2.39
CA ALA A 41 13.45 3.33 -1.50
C ALA A 41 13.08 3.76 -0.08
N THR A 42 11.97 4.49 0.08
CA THR A 42 11.51 5.05 1.36
C THR A 42 9.98 5.08 1.43
N ILE A 43 9.46 5.42 2.62
CA ILE A 43 8.04 5.75 2.78
C ILE A 43 7.81 7.16 2.25
N ASN A 44 6.90 7.28 1.26
CA ASN A 44 6.53 8.55 0.67
C ASN A 44 5.45 9.24 1.50
N ARG A 45 5.51 10.56 1.57
CA ARG A 45 4.56 11.43 2.28
C ARG A 45 4.24 12.65 1.44
N ALA A 46 3.15 13.33 1.75
CA ALA A 46 2.88 14.66 1.22
C ALA A 46 4.04 15.61 1.58
N LYS A 47 4.61 16.28 0.59
CA LYS A 47 5.63 17.32 0.82
C LYS A 47 5.03 18.58 1.42
N ASP A 48 3.86 18.94 0.94
CA ASP A 48 3.03 20.02 1.45
C ASP A 48 1.57 19.55 1.49
N PRO A 49 1.03 19.24 2.68
CA PRO A 49 -0.35 18.77 2.80
C PRO A 49 -1.40 19.76 2.29
N ALA A 50 -1.08 21.07 2.23
CA ALA A 50 -1.98 22.09 1.70
C ALA A 50 -1.93 22.17 0.17
N LYS A 51 -0.91 21.57 -0.48
CA LYS A 51 -0.70 21.64 -1.94
C LYS A 51 -0.14 20.33 -2.48
N LEU A 52 -0.97 19.31 -2.54
CA LEU A 52 -0.56 18.00 -3.06
C LEU A 52 -0.26 18.06 -4.57
N SER A 53 0.85 17.46 -4.98
CA SER A 53 1.14 17.17 -6.38
C SER A 53 0.14 16.14 -6.95
N PRO A 54 -0.02 16.02 -8.28
CA PRO A 54 -0.91 15.02 -8.88
C PRO A 54 -0.63 13.58 -8.48
N LEU A 55 0.64 13.25 -8.18
CA LEU A 55 1.03 11.94 -7.68
C LEU A 55 0.58 11.75 -6.23
N GLU A 56 0.80 12.73 -5.37
CA GLU A 56 0.39 12.72 -3.96
C GLU A 56 -1.13 12.65 -3.81
N GLN A 57 -1.88 13.42 -4.62
CA GLN A 57 -3.35 13.39 -4.64
C GLN A 57 -3.93 12.00 -4.89
N LYS A 58 -3.22 11.13 -5.59
CA LYS A 58 -3.65 9.76 -5.89
C LYS A 58 -3.13 8.71 -4.91
N HIS A 59 -2.11 9.04 -4.11
CA HIS A 59 -1.40 8.02 -3.34
C HIS A 59 -1.38 8.25 -1.84
N VAL A 60 -1.36 9.51 -1.37
CA VAL A 60 -1.35 9.77 0.09
C VAL A 60 -2.65 9.26 0.71
N PRO A 61 -2.59 8.36 1.71
CA PRO A 61 -3.78 7.90 2.41
C PRO A 61 -4.51 9.05 3.08
N VAL A 62 -5.82 9.12 2.87
CA VAL A 62 -6.73 10.08 3.51
C VAL A 62 -7.47 9.35 4.63
N ILE A 63 -7.28 9.80 5.87
CA ILE A 63 -7.91 9.24 7.05
C ILE A 63 -9.09 10.12 7.46
N LYS A 64 -10.26 9.52 7.62
CA LYS A 64 -11.43 10.16 8.22
C LYS A 64 -11.75 9.47 9.54
N ALA A 65 -11.64 10.23 10.63
CA ALA A 65 -11.96 9.80 11.98
C ALA A 65 -12.63 10.96 12.75
N PRO A 66 -13.35 10.69 13.85
CA PRO A 66 -13.79 11.74 14.75
C PRO A 66 -12.59 12.50 15.33
N ALA A 67 -12.67 13.82 15.40
CA ALA A 67 -11.60 14.64 15.98
C ALA A 67 -11.39 14.37 17.48
N THR A 68 -12.44 13.90 18.17
CA THR A 68 -12.42 13.52 19.59
C THR A 68 -13.14 12.19 19.77
N VAL A 69 -12.54 11.29 20.54
CA VAL A 69 -13.09 9.98 20.90
C VAL A 69 -12.98 9.75 22.40
N LYS A 70 -13.77 8.82 22.93
CA LYS A 70 -13.69 8.44 24.34
C LYS A 70 -12.90 7.14 24.48
N ALA A 71 -11.97 7.11 25.43
CA ALA A 71 -11.20 5.91 25.71
C ALA A 71 -12.08 4.72 26.08
N GLY A 72 -11.78 3.56 25.49
CA GLY A 72 -12.55 2.32 25.68
C GLY A 72 -13.84 2.22 24.87
N GLU A 73 -14.25 3.26 24.14
CA GLU A 73 -15.43 3.21 23.26
C GLU A 73 -15.04 2.98 21.80
N PRO A 74 -15.80 2.16 21.04
CA PRO A 74 -15.52 1.93 19.64
C PRO A 74 -15.89 3.15 18.79
N PHE A 75 -15.05 3.46 17.80
CA PHE A 75 -15.31 4.47 16.79
C PHE A 75 -14.82 4.00 15.40
N THR A 76 -15.31 4.67 14.36
CA THR A 76 -15.01 4.32 12.97
C THR A 76 -13.87 5.16 12.42
N VAL A 77 -12.93 4.51 11.74
CA VAL A 77 -11.85 5.12 10.97
C VAL A 77 -11.99 4.65 9.52
N GLU A 78 -12.22 5.58 8.61
CA GLU A 78 -12.19 5.30 7.17
C GLU A 78 -10.82 5.72 6.62
N VAL A 79 -10.18 4.84 5.85
CA VAL A 79 -8.94 5.10 5.12
C VAL A 79 -9.21 4.93 3.63
N ALA A 80 -9.01 5.99 2.86
CA ALA A 80 -9.08 5.97 1.40
C ALA A 80 -7.70 6.26 0.81
N VAL A 81 -7.40 5.67 -0.35
CA VAL A 81 -6.15 5.98 -1.06
C VAL A 81 -6.38 7.12 -2.03
N GLY A 82 -5.78 8.25 -1.67
CA GLY A 82 -5.83 9.51 -2.40
C GLY A 82 -7.14 10.29 -2.23
N GLU A 83 -7.05 11.59 -2.41
CA GLU A 83 -8.21 12.48 -2.60
C GLU A 83 -8.86 12.21 -3.96
N VAL A 84 -8.03 11.90 -4.96
CA VAL A 84 -8.44 11.41 -6.28
C VAL A 84 -8.34 9.90 -6.27
N VAL A 85 -9.46 9.22 -6.54
CA VAL A 85 -9.54 7.75 -6.49
C VAL A 85 -8.43 7.10 -7.31
N HIS A 86 -7.63 6.27 -6.62
CA HIS A 86 -6.56 5.51 -7.26
C HIS A 86 -7.13 4.38 -8.14
N PRO A 87 -6.56 4.12 -9.32
CA PRO A 87 -7.00 3.00 -10.15
C PRO A 87 -6.73 1.64 -9.47
N MET A 88 -7.60 0.66 -9.76
CA MET A 88 -7.48 -0.73 -9.31
C MET A 88 -7.48 -1.69 -10.51
N GLY A 89 -6.66 -1.35 -11.52
CA GLY A 89 -6.55 -2.14 -12.76
C GLY A 89 -5.53 -3.28 -12.66
N PRO A 90 -5.47 -4.16 -13.68
CA PRO A 90 -4.61 -5.34 -13.67
C PRO A 90 -3.09 -5.04 -13.69
N THR A 91 -2.71 -3.83 -14.12
CA THR A 91 -1.30 -3.41 -14.20
C THR A 91 -0.94 -2.31 -13.19
N HIS A 92 -1.96 -1.65 -12.58
CA HIS A 92 -1.77 -0.57 -11.62
C HIS A 92 -2.85 -0.64 -10.55
N TRP A 93 -2.46 -1.00 -9.31
CA TRP A 93 -3.40 -1.19 -8.19
C TRP A 93 -2.73 -0.92 -6.84
N ILE A 94 -3.56 -0.75 -5.81
CA ILE A 94 -3.14 -0.73 -4.41
C ILE A 94 -3.08 -2.16 -3.89
N GLU A 95 -1.94 -2.58 -3.37
CA GLU A 95 -1.72 -3.94 -2.87
C GLU A 95 -2.35 -4.13 -1.49
N PHE A 96 -2.28 -3.11 -0.62
CA PHE A 96 -2.90 -3.15 0.71
C PHE A 96 -3.14 -1.75 1.27
N ILE A 97 -4.01 -1.69 2.28
CA ILE A 97 -4.20 -0.56 3.18
C ILE A 97 -4.01 -1.06 4.62
N GLU A 98 -3.19 -0.36 5.40
CA GLU A 98 -2.88 -0.66 6.79
C GLU A 98 -3.18 0.55 7.67
N LEU A 99 -3.70 0.30 8.87
CA LEU A 99 -3.93 1.32 9.90
C LEU A 99 -3.09 0.99 11.13
N ASN A 100 -2.38 1.98 11.65
CA ASN A 100 -1.70 1.95 12.93
C ASN A 100 -2.35 2.96 13.89
N VAL A 101 -2.39 2.62 15.16
CA VAL A 101 -2.82 3.50 16.25
C VAL A 101 -1.57 3.84 17.06
N GLY A 102 -1.08 5.08 16.94
CA GLY A 102 0.27 5.40 17.38
C GLY A 102 1.30 4.60 16.58
N ASN A 103 2.17 3.86 17.28
CA ASN A 103 3.18 2.98 16.67
C ASN A 103 2.73 1.52 16.55
N GLU A 104 1.49 1.20 16.97
CA GLU A 104 1.01 -0.18 17.02
C GLU A 104 0.14 -0.51 15.80
N PRO A 105 0.40 -1.63 15.11
CA PRO A 105 -0.45 -2.08 14.01
C PRO A 105 -1.86 -2.41 14.51
N ALA A 106 -2.89 -1.77 13.95
CA ALA A 106 -4.29 -2.03 14.30
C ALA A 106 -4.97 -3.00 13.33
N GLY A 107 -4.63 -2.90 12.04
CA GLY A 107 -5.21 -3.80 11.04
C GLY A 107 -4.72 -3.52 9.63
N ARG A 108 -4.85 -4.54 8.76
CA ARG A 108 -4.44 -4.48 7.37
C ARG A 108 -5.41 -5.24 6.47
N VAL A 109 -5.69 -4.69 5.32
CA VAL A 109 -6.52 -5.32 4.28
C VAL A 109 -5.71 -5.43 3.00
N GLU A 110 -5.52 -6.66 2.53
CA GLU A 110 -4.90 -6.96 1.23
C GLU A 110 -5.93 -6.78 0.11
N MET A 111 -5.48 -6.21 -1.01
CA MET A 111 -6.30 -5.98 -2.20
C MET A 111 -5.74 -6.74 -3.40
N GLN A 112 -6.60 -7.11 -4.32
CA GLN A 112 -6.23 -7.87 -5.51
C GLN A 112 -6.32 -7.00 -6.77
N PRO A 113 -5.41 -7.17 -7.76
CA PRO A 113 -5.56 -6.56 -9.08
C PRO A 113 -6.84 -7.06 -9.73
N ARG A 114 -7.48 -6.23 -10.54
CA ARG A 114 -8.80 -6.47 -11.12
C ARG A 114 -9.92 -6.65 -10.10
N GLY A 115 -9.68 -6.27 -8.85
CA GLY A 115 -10.71 -6.25 -7.82
C GLY A 115 -11.77 -5.20 -8.18
N PHE A 116 -13.02 -5.48 -7.82
CA PHE A 116 -14.10 -4.52 -7.97
C PHE A 116 -14.18 -3.56 -6.78
N LEU A 117 -13.11 -3.52 -5.98
CA LEU A 117 -13.04 -2.70 -4.78
C LEU A 117 -12.41 -1.33 -5.09
N ASN A 118 -13.02 -0.27 -4.59
CA ASN A 118 -12.32 0.98 -4.41
C ASN A 118 -11.25 0.80 -3.33
N PRO A 119 -10.08 1.45 -3.44
CA PRO A 119 -9.04 1.36 -2.43
C PRO A 119 -9.42 2.21 -1.20
N LYS A 120 -10.44 1.74 -0.50
CA LYS A 120 -11.01 2.34 0.70
C LYS A 120 -11.43 1.26 1.69
N VAL A 121 -11.04 1.43 2.96
CA VAL A 121 -11.31 0.48 4.05
C VAL A 121 -11.85 1.22 5.25
N THR A 122 -12.76 0.57 5.96
CA THR A 122 -13.30 1.06 7.23
C THR A 122 -12.88 0.12 8.35
N PHE A 123 -12.27 0.69 9.39
CA PHE A 123 -11.88 -0.01 10.61
C PHE A 123 -12.76 0.45 11.77
N THR A 124 -13.08 -0.48 12.68
CA THR A 124 -13.62 -0.14 13.99
C THR A 124 -12.49 -0.20 15.01
N VAL A 125 -12.19 0.92 15.65
CA VAL A 125 -11.05 1.09 16.55
C VAL A 125 -11.54 1.35 17.97
N VAL A 126 -10.84 0.78 18.95
CA VAL A 126 -11.00 1.10 20.38
C VAL A 126 -9.63 1.52 20.90
N ILE A 127 -9.51 2.70 21.47
CA ILE A 127 -8.26 3.17 22.09
C ILE A 127 -8.36 2.90 23.61
N PRO A 128 -7.48 2.03 24.16
CA PRO A 128 -7.42 1.83 25.61
C PRO A 128 -7.05 3.10 26.35
N LYS A 129 -7.45 3.23 27.62
CA LYS A 129 -7.18 4.44 28.44
C LYS A 129 -5.71 4.78 28.60
N ASP A 130 -4.86 3.75 28.63
CA ASP A 130 -3.41 3.86 28.81
C ASP A 130 -2.65 4.11 27.49
N ALA A 131 -3.30 3.95 26.35
CA ALA A 131 -2.67 4.14 25.04
C ALA A 131 -2.49 5.62 24.65
N ALA A 132 -3.23 6.52 25.29
CA ALA A 132 -3.16 7.97 25.02
C ALA A 132 -2.95 8.79 26.31
N PRO A 133 -1.81 8.61 27.02
CA PRO A 133 -1.58 9.27 28.32
C PRO A 133 -1.54 10.79 28.23
N ALA A 134 -1.23 11.35 27.07
CA ALA A 134 -1.25 12.79 26.81
C ALA A 134 -2.60 13.30 26.31
N GLY A 135 -3.66 12.48 26.32
CA GLY A 135 -4.98 12.84 25.81
C GLY A 135 -5.05 13.00 24.29
N LYS A 136 -4.04 12.49 23.57
CA LYS A 136 -3.94 12.57 22.11
C LYS A 136 -3.23 11.34 21.55
N ILE A 137 -3.66 10.88 20.39
CA ILE A 137 -3.00 9.80 19.67
C ILE A 137 -3.02 10.08 18.17
N THR A 138 -1.99 9.68 17.46
CA THR A 138 -1.92 9.78 16.00
C THR A 138 -2.38 8.48 15.36
N LEU A 139 -3.33 8.55 14.44
CA LEU A 139 -3.67 7.47 13.53
C LEU A 139 -2.77 7.59 12.30
N VAL A 140 -2.11 6.51 11.93
CA VAL A 140 -1.22 6.47 10.77
C VAL A 140 -1.73 5.42 9.79
N ALA A 141 -1.98 5.82 8.56
CA ALA A 141 -2.36 4.91 7.51
C ALA A 141 -1.23 4.72 6.52
N HIS A 142 -0.99 3.47 6.16
CA HIS A 142 -0.06 3.10 5.12
C HIS A 142 -0.80 2.43 3.95
N GLN A 143 -0.28 2.60 2.76
CA GLN A 143 -0.68 1.84 1.59
C GLN A 143 0.51 1.57 0.69
N ARG A 144 0.41 0.58 -0.18
CA ARG A 144 1.41 0.29 -1.21
C ARG A 144 0.76 0.21 -2.58
N CYS A 145 1.25 1.04 -3.50
CA CYS A 145 0.96 0.93 -4.93
C CYS A 145 2.05 0.08 -5.60
N ASN A 146 1.66 -0.88 -6.46
CA ASN A 146 2.58 -1.76 -7.16
C ASN A 146 3.57 -1.03 -8.10
N LEU A 147 3.26 0.21 -8.53
CA LEU A 147 4.11 1.01 -9.41
C LEU A 147 4.78 2.20 -8.72
N HIS A 148 4.21 2.71 -7.61
CA HIS A 148 4.64 3.97 -7.00
C HIS A 148 4.99 3.84 -5.51
N GLY A 149 5.24 2.60 -5.04
CA GLY A 149 5.82 2.34 -3.73
C GLY A 149 4.88 2.55 -2.54
N TYR A 150 5.49 2.85 -1.40
CA TYR A 150 4.87 2.88 -0.08
C TYR A 150 4.55 4.31 0.33
N TRP A 151 3.33 4.57 0.79
CA TRP A 151 2.84 5.90 1.13
C TRP A 151 2.21 5.94 2.52
N GLU A 152 2.37 7.06 3.20
CA GLU A 152 1.87 7.31 4.54
C GLU A 152 1.03 8.59 4.59
N GLY A 153 -0.07 8.52 5.34
CA GLY A 153 -0.86 9.66 5.79
C GLY A 153 -1.17 9.52 7.27
N SER A 154 -1.40 10.63 7.96
CA SER A 154 -1.68 10.62 9.40
C SER A 154 -2.68 11.68 9.81
N VAL A 155 -3.36 11.45 10.94
CA VAL A 155 -4.26 12.41 11.59
C VAL A 155 -4.19 12.23 13.10
N ASP A 156 -4.25 13.33 13.82
CA ASP A 156 -4.33 13.31 15.27
C ASP A 156 -5.77 13.25 15.78
N VAL A 157 -5.99 12.47 16.83
CA VAL A 157 -7.29 12.34 17.50
C VAL A 157 -7.12 12.66 18.98
N THR A 158 -8.00 13.50 19.51
CA THR A 158 -8.10 13.77 20.97
C THR A 158 -8.80 12.60 21.64
N VAL A 159 -8.24 12.10 22.74
CA VAL A 159 -8.79 10.99 23.52
C VAL A 159 -9.21 11.52 24.88
N THR A 160 -10.49 11.40 25.21
CA THR A 160 -11.05 11.77 26.51
C THR A 160 -11.26 10.53 27.38
N GLY A 161 -11.15 10.68 28.69
CA GLY A 161 -11.21 9.58 29.68
C GLY A 161 -12.58 9.06 30.03
#